data_bf5e68fefd81b98313bcbbacf431e344
#
_entry.id   bf5e68fefd81b98313bcbbacf431e344
#
_cell.length_a   1.000
_cell.length_b   1.000
_cell.length_c   1.000
_cell.angle_alpha   90.00
_cell.angle_beta   90.00
_cell.angle_gamma   90.00
#
_symmetry.space_group_name_H-M   'P 1'
#
loop_
_entity.id
_entity.type
_entity.pdbx_description
1 polymer ?
#
loop_
_entity_poly.entity_id
_entity_poly.type
_entity_poly.pdbx_seq_one_letter_code
_entity_poly.pdbx_strand_id
1 'polypeptide(L)'
;MRLFFRRLGKLFFICIAIPSHLYGAPISAAQNAEQAARERERKAAKEQFSQNFRELQQIATATLKAHDQRSLKASDLQKNVRGIQKRAKTLRGLTVLGEPASPPENYARKIESPADFDRAIKTLARLVYDFAHNPIHQNTKVFDTNRAAQAIEDLINIINLAKIIEDNSDNYQTPPKPGQT
;
A
#
# COMPACT_ATOMS: atom_id res chain seq x y z
N MET A 1 9.01 -53.83 52.51
CA MET A 1 10.37 -54.36 52.33
C MET A 1 11.31 -53.21 51.96
N ARG A 2 12.12 -52.85 52.93
CA ARG A 2 13.51 -52.36 52.89
C ARG A 2 13.73 -51.08 52.02
N LEU A 3 14.04 -50.00 52.65
CA LEU A 3 15.23 -49.47 53.34
C LEU A 3 16.17 -48.63 52.45
N PHE A 4 16.38 -47.38 52.92
CA PHE A 4 17.66 -46.67 53.06
C PHE A 4 18.17 -45.99 51.74
N PHE A 5 18.45 -44.71 51.73
CA PHE A 5 19.58 -44.04 52.39
C PHE A 5 19.45 -42.53 52.45
N ARG A 6 19.64 -42.05 53.65
CA ARG A 6 20.02 -40.66 53.99
C ARG A 6 21.37 -40.32 53.39
N ARG A 7 21.46 -39.11 52.84
CA ARG A 7 22.69 -38.31 52.98
C ARG A 7 22.38 -36.83 53.01
N LEU A 8 22.64 -36.22 54.13
CA LEU A 8 22.85 -34.77 54.33
C LEU A 8 24.01 -34.31 53.47
N GLY A 9 23.81 -33.22 52.80
CA GLY A 9 24.83 -32.46 52.06
C GLY A 9 24.57 -30.96 52.23
N LYS A 10 25.34 -30.38 53.12
CA LYS A 10 25.51 -29.02 53.60
C LYS A 10 25.11 -27.95 52.54
N LEU A 11 24.10 -27.15 52.88
CA LEU A 11 23.80 -25.86 52.25
C LEU A 11 24.98 -24.91 52.50
N PHE A 12 25.75 -24.68 51.44
CA PHE A 12 26.64 -23.54 51.37
C PHE A 12 25.83 -22.37 50.77
N PHE A 13 25.37 -21.47 51.66
CA PHE A 13 24.88 -20.17 51.26
C PHE A 13 26.08 -19.35 50.77
N ILE A 14 26.31 -19.33 49.45
CA ILE A 14 27.18 -18.35 48.84
C ILE A 14 26.31 -17.10 48.68
N CYS A 15 26.43 -16.15 49.61
CA CYS A 15 25.99 -14.78 49.38
C CYS A 15 26.85 -14.17 48.27
N ILE A 16 26.39 -14.31 47.04
CA ILE A 16 26.90 -13.50 45.92
C ILE A 16 26.38 -12.10 46.17
N ALA A 17 27.21 -11.22 46.70
CA ALA A 17 26.98 -9.79 46.70
C ALA A 17 26.96 -9.34 45.26
N ILE A 18 25.74 -9.17 44.70
CA ILE A 18 25.54 -8.54 43.38
C ILE A 18 25.90 -7.07 43.57
N PRO A 19 26.98 -6.56 42.95
CA PRO A 19 27.27 -5.15 43.01
C PRO A 19 26.16 -4.38 42.29
N SER A 20 25.42 -3.56 43.03
CA SER A 20 24.31 -2.71 42.60
C SER A 20 24.78 -1.52 41.74
N HIS A 21 25.74 -1.72 40.83
CA HIS A 21 26.27 -0.71 39.93
C HIS A 21 26.08 -1.10 38.46
N LEU A 22 24.82 -1.34 38.06
CA LEU A 22 24.47 -1.38 36.65
C LEU A 22 23.40 -0.32 36.36
N TYR A 23 23.66 0.90 36.83
CA TYR A 23 22.92 2.08 36.38
C TYR A 23 23.60 2.64 35.13
N GLY A 24 22.89 2.53 33.99
CA GLY A 24 23.18 3.31 32.80
C GLY A 24 24.41 2.84 32.02
N ALA A 25 24.39 1.62 31.50
CA ALA A 25 25.26 1.33 30.37
C ALA A 25 24.97 2.34 29.27
N PRO A 26 25.93 3.16 28.81
CA PRO A 26 25.69 4.10 27.72
C PRO A 26 25.18 3.28 26.53
N ILE A 27 24.03 3.69 25.96
CA ILE A 27 23.51 3.10 24.72
C ILE A 27 24.69 3.04 23.76
N SER A 28 25.07 1.84 23.34
CA SER A 28 26.31 1.67 22.58
C SER A 28 26.23 2.46 21.29
N ALA A 29 27.35 3.00 20.81
CA ALA A 29 27.40 3.73 19.54
C ALA A 29 26.76 2.92 18.38
N ALA A 30 26.83 1.59 18.45
CA ALA A 30 26.17 0.69 17.52
C ALA A 30 24.62 0.76 17.58
N GLN A 31 24.05 0.84 18.78
CA GLN A 31 22.58 0.99 18.95
C GLN A 31 22.09 2.35 18.42
N ASN A 32 22.85 3.41 18.67
CA ASN A 32 22.51 4.73 18.13
C ASN A 32 22.59 4.77 16.60
N ALA A 33 23.60 4.12 16.00
CA ALA A 33 23.74 4.01 14.56
C ALA A 33 22.58 3.20 13.94
N GLU A 34 22.16 2.09 14.58
CA GLU A 34 21.03 1.28 14.12
C GLU A 34 19.69 2.04 14.22
N GLN A 35 19.47 2.77 15.31
CA GLN A 35 18.27 3.61 15.45
C GLN A 35 18.23 4.70 14.38
N ALA A 36 19.35 5.38 14.15
CA ALA A 36 19.46 6.41 13.11
C ALA A 36 19.22 5.83 11.70
N ALA A 37 19.68 4.61 11.42
CA ALA A 37 19.41 3.92 10.16
C ALA A 37 17.92 3.63 9.99
N ARG A 38 17.27 3.05 11.00
CA ARG A 38 15.82 2.77 11.00
C ARG A 38 14.97 4.02 10.84
N GLU A 39 15.37 5.13 11.45
CA GLU A 39 14.68 6.42 11.29
C GLU A 39 14.80 6.96 9.85
N ARG A 40 15.99 6.85 9.24
CA ARG A 40 16.20 7.22 7.83
C ARG A 40 15.35 6.38 6.89
N GLU A 41 15.29 5.07 7.10
CA GLU A 41 14.45 4.17 6.30
C GLU A 41 12.95 4.52 6.43
N ARG A 42 12.47 4.77 7.65
CA ARG A 42 11.07 5.20 7.87
C ARG A 42 10.76 6.53 7.19
N LYS A 43 11.68 7.48 7.25
CA LYS A 43 11.53 8.77 6.57
C LYS A 43 11.48 8.60 5.06
N ALA A 44 12.40 7.82 4.49
CA ALA A 44 12.43 7.52 3.06
C ALA A 44 11.14 6.80 2.60
N ALA A 45 10.67 5.81 3.34
CA ALA A 45 9.42 5.10 3.05
C ALA A 45 8.21 6.06 3.09
N LYS A 46 8.15 6.97 4.06
CA LYS A 46 7.08 7.98 4.16
C LYS A 46 7.11 8.96 2.99
N GLU A 47 8.28 9.41 2.59
CA GLU A 47 8.46 10.30 1.44
C GLU A 47 8.05 9.59 0.14
N GLN A 48 8.49 8.35 -0.05
CA GLN A 48 8.12 7.52 -1.20
C GLN A 48 6.61 7.26 -1.26
N PHE A 49 5.98 6.96 -0.12
CA PHE A 49 4.53 6.82 -0.04
C PHE A 49 3.84 8.11 -0.46
N SER A 50 4.21 9.25 0.13
CA SER A 50 3.59 10.55 -0.17
C SER A 50 3.74 10.96 -1.62
N GLN A 51 4.86 10.66 -2.24
CA GLN A 51 5.11 10.92 -3.66
C GLN A 51 4.21 10.04 -4.54
N ASN A 52 4.25 8.72 -4.35
CA ASN A 52 3.43 7.80 -5.15
C ASN A 52 1.93 8.06 -4.98
N PHE A 53 1.50 8.42 -3.77
CA PHE A 53 0.11 8.77 -3.47
C PHE A 53 -0.36 10.00 -4.26
N ARG A 54 0.43 11.07 -4.31
CA ARG A 54 0.13 12.26 -5.11
C ARG A 54 0.14 11.98 -6.60
N GLU A 55 1.16 11.28 -7.09
CA GLU A 55 1.28 10.94 -8.50
C GLU A 55 0.15 10.03 -8.98
N LEU A 56 -0.29 9.07 -8.16
CA LEU A 56 -1.45 8.23 -8.47
C LEU A 56 -2.69 9.07 -8.72
N GLN A 57 -3.01 10.00 -7.84
CA GLN A 57 -4.16 10.90 -7.98
C GLN A 57 -4.03 11.82 -9.20
N GLN A 58 -2.86 12.40 -9.40
CA GLN A 58 -2.61 13.31 -10.53
C GLN A 58 -2.81 12.61 -11.89
N ILE A 59 -2.25 11.40 -12.05
CA ILE A 59 -2.38 10.64 -13.30
C ILE A 59 -3.83 10.23 -13.52
N ALA A 60 -4.53 9.73 -12.50
CA ALA A 60 -5.93 9.32 -12.62
C ALA A 60 -6.83 10.50 -13.00
N THR A 61 -6.68 11.64 -12.33
CA THR A 61 -7.44 12.86 -12.61
C THR A 61 -7.14 13.40 -14.02
N ALA A 62 -5.87 13.44 -14.41
CA ALA A 62 -5.47 13.89 -15.75
C ALA A 62 -6.02 12.97 -16.84
N THR A 63 -6.00 11.64 -16.60
CA THR A 63 -6.54 10.66 -17.55
C THR A 63 -8.05 10.82 -17.74
N LEU A 64 -8.81 10.94 -16.63
CA LEU A 64 -10.25 11.17 -16.69
C LEU A 64 -10.56 12.48 -17.40
N LYS A 65 -9.89 13.57 -17.05
CA LYS A 65 -10.08 14.88 -17.70
C LYS A 65 -9.80 14.83 -19.20
N ALA A 66 -8.70 14.20 -19.62
CA ALA A 66 -8.36 14.07 -21.03
C ALA A 66 -9.38 13.19 -21.78
N HIS A 67 -9.92 12.14 -21.12
CA HIS A 67 -10.99 11.31 -21.66
C HIS A 67 -12.28 12.10 -21.87
N ASP A 68 -12.75 12.83 -20.85
CA ASP A 68 -13.96 13.65 -20.90
C ASP A 68 -13.84 14.78 -21.93
N GLN A 69 -12.64 15.35 -22.08
CA GLN A 69 -12.33 16.36 -23.11
C GLN A 69 -12.12 15.76 -24.51
N ARG A 70 -12.18 14.40 -24.64
CA ARG A 70 -11.94 13.69 -25.92
C ARG A 70 -10.58 14.01 -26.54
N SER A 71 -9.59 14.25 -25.72
CA SER A 71 -8.21 14.53 -26.11
C SER A 71 -7.25 13.38 -25.82
N LEU A 72 -7.75 12.33 -25.14
CA LEU A 72 -6.96 11.16 -24.74
C LEU A 72 -6.68 10.27 -25.96
N LYS A 73 -5.42 9.98 -26.22
CA LYS A 73 -4.98 9.03 -27.25
C LYS A 73 -4.74 7.66 -26.64
N ALA A 74 -4.81 6.59 -27.44
CA ALA A 74 -4.55 5.22 -27.00
C ALA A 74 -3.16 5.08 -26.32
N SER A 75 -2.13 5.65 -26.92
CA SER A 75 -0.77 5.65 -26.35
C SER A 75 -0.68 6.34 -24.99
N ASP A 76 -1.40 7.46 -24.82
CA ASP A 76 -1.42 8.20 -23.56
C ASP A 76 -2.22 7.45 -22.50
N LEU A 77 -3.36 6.83 -22.88
CA LEU A 77 -4.12 5.94 -22.01
C LEU A 77 -3.24 4.80 -21.50
N GLN A 78 -2.56 4.09 -22.41
CA GLN A 78 -1.66 2.99 -22.04
C GLN A 78 -0.56 3.43 -21.06
N LYS A 79 0.10 4.56 -21.38
CA LYS A 79 1.14 5.13 -20.51
C LYS A 79 0.60 5.49 -19.13
N ASN A 80 -0.57 6.12 -19.09
CA ASN A 80 -1.17 6.59 -17.86
C ASN A 80 -1.64 5.44 -16.99
N VAL A 81 -2.35 4.45 -17.54
CA VAL A 81 -2.81 3.28 -16.75
C VAL A 81 -1.65 2.43 -16.24
N ARG A 82 -0.58 2.28 -17.02
CA ARG A 82 0.68 1.68 -16.57
C ARG A 82 1.31 2.46 -15.42
N GLY A 83 1.26 3.80 -15.51
CA GLY A 83 1.69 4.70 -14.46
C GLY A 83 0.88 4.51 -13.17
N ILE A 84 -0.44 4.45 -13.26
CA ILE A 84 -1.37 4.19 -12.14
C ILE A 84 -1.04 2.84 -11.50
N GLN A 85 -0.94 1.77 -12.31
CA GLN A 85 -0.65 0.43 -11.83
C GLN A 85 0.67 0.37 -11.05
N LYS A 86 1.73 0.99 -11.58
CA LYS A 86 3.04 1.04 -10.93
C LYS A 86 2.96 1.69 -9.56
N ARG A 87 2.28 2.83 -9.42
CA ARG A 87 2.16 3.57 -8.16
C ARG A 87 1.30 2.81 -7.15
N ALA A 88 0.20 2.23 -7.60
CA ALA A 88 -0.65 1.41 -6.75
C ALA A 88 0.10 0.17 -6.20
N LYS A 89 0.90 -0.51 -7.03
CA LYS A 89 1.78 -1.62 -6.59
C LYS A 89 2.81 -1.15 -5.57
N THR A 90 3.44 0.01 -5.80
CA THR A 90 4.41 0.59 -4.85
C THR A 90 3.74 0.94 -3.52
N LEU A 91 2.59 1.59 -3.56
CA LEU A 91 1.82 1.94 -2.35
C LEU A 91 1.43 0.69 -1.57
N ARG A 92 0.94 -0.35 -2.25
CA ARG A 92 0.62 -1.64 -1.63
C ARG A 92 1.84 -2.26 -0.94
N GLY A 93 3.02 -2.20 -1.56
CA GLY A 93 4.26 -2.73 -0.97
C GLY A 93 4.79 -1.93 0.22
N LEU A 94 4.47 -0.63 0.29
CA LEU A 94 4.87 0.25 1.40
C LEU A 94 3.89 0.20 2.59
N THR A 95 2.70 -0.35 2.39
CA THR A 95 1.67 -0.45 3.42
C THR A 95 1.68 -1.83 4.07
N VAL A 96 1.88 -1.86 5.39
CA VAL A 96 1.77 -3.09 6.21
C VAL A 96 0.31 -3.18 6.69
N LEU A 97 -0.63 -3.29 5.76
CA LEU A 97 -2.07 -3.19 6.05
C LEU A 97 -2.80 -4.55 6.07
N GLY A 98 -2.14 -5.68 6.22
CA GLY A 98 -2.83 -6.99 6.34
C GLY A 98 -3.49 -7.48 5.03
N GLU A 99 -4.57 -8.23 5.16
CA GLU A 99 -5.33 -8.82 4.05
C GLU A 99 -6.50 -7.92 3.63
N PRO A 100 -6.98 -8.01 2.36
CA PRO A 100 -8.15 -7.26 1.90
C PRO A 100 -9.42 -7.71 2.63
N ALA A 101 -10.38 -6.78 2.77
CA ALA A 101 -11.66 -7.06 3.43
C ALA A 101 -12.51 -8.06 2.65
N SER A 102 -12.42 -8.03 1.32
CA SER A 102 -13.18 -8.86 0.40
C SER A 102 -12.30 -9.39 -0.73
N PRO A 103 -12.68 -10.46 -1.41
CA PRO A 103 -12.05 -10.84 -2.65
C PRO A 103 -12.07 -9.67 -3.65
N PRO A 104 -11.01 -9.46 -4.45
CA PRO A 104 -10.99 -8.37 -5.41
C PRO A 104 -12.13 -8.51 -6.43
N GLU A 105 -12.68 -7.36 -6.84
CA GLU A 105 -13.73 -7.33 -7.86
C GLU A 105 -13.29 -8.03 -9.14
N ASN A 106 -14.19 -8.84 -9.70
CA ASN A 106 -13.96 -9.53 -10.96
C ASN A 106 -14.40 -8.63 -12.12
N TYR A 107 -13.51 -7.77 -12.59
CA TYR A 107 -13.76 -6.95 -13.77
C TYR A 107 -13.73 -7.80 -15.05
N ALA A 108 -14.59 -7.47 -16.01
CA ALA A 108 -14.56 -8.10 -17.34
C ALA A 108 -13.16 -7.92 -17.98
N ARG A 109 -12.53 -9.03 -18.33
CA ARG A 109 -11.15 -9.00 -18.88
C ARG A 109 -11.05 -8.36 -20.26
N LYS A 110 -12.16 -8.29 -20.99
CA LYS A 110 -12.23 -7.75 -22.35
C LYS A 110 -13.07 -6.50 -22.36
N ILE A 111 -12.52 -5.44 -22.92
CA ILE A 111 -13.19 -4.18 -23.18
C ILE A 111 -13.51 -4.18 -24.70
N GLU A 112 -14.78 -4.26 -25.06
CA GLU A 112 -15.20 -4.48 -26.44
C GLU A 112 -15.74 -3.23 -27.12
N SER A 113 -16.16 -2.24 -26.34
CA SER A 113 -16.80 -1.05 -26.88
C SER A 113 -16.23 0.24 -26.28
N PRO A 114 -16.43 1.39 -26.97
CA PRO A 114 -16.10 2.70 -26.41
C PRO A 114 -16.83 3.00 -25.10
N ALA A 115 -18.05 2.48 -24.91
CA ALA A 115 -18.82 2.62 -23.67
C ALA A 115 -18.20 1.84 -22.50
N ASP A 116 -17.58 0.69 -22.80
CA ASP A 116 -16.87 -0.08 -21.77
C ASP A 116 -15.59 0.62 -21.35
N PHE A 117 -14.86 1.25 -22.29
CA PHE A 117 -13.71 2.10 -21.94
C PHE A 117 -14.12 3.29 -21.10
N ASP A 118 -15.22 3.99 -21.45
CA ASP A 118 -15.75 5.10 -20.66
C ASP A 118 -16.02 4.65 -19.23
N ARG A 119 -16.73 3.53 -19.08
CA ARG A 119 -17.04 2.95 -17.76
C ARG A 119 -15.78 2.56 -16.99
N ALA A 120 -14.84 1.88 -17.65
CA ALA A 120 -13.60 1.42 -17.02
C ALA A 120 -12.73 2.58 -16.54
N ILE A 121 -12.55 3.62 -17.36
CA ILE A 121 -11.76 4.81 -17.00
C ILE A 121 -12.40 5.57 -15.84
N LYS A 122 -13.72 5.77 -15.87
CA LYS A 122 -14.45 6.40 -14.77
C LYS A 122 -14.40 5.59 -13.47
N THR A 123 -14.54 4.27 -13.58
CA THR A 123 -14.42 3.37 -12.43
C THR A 123 -13.02 3.41 -11.83
N LEU A 124 -11.97 3.39 -12.69
CA LEU A 124 -10.59 3.50 -12.22
C LEU A 124 -10.33 4.83 -11.49
N ALA A 125 -10.83 5.93 -12.03
CA ALA A 125 -10.69 7.25 -11.40
C ALA A 125 -11.43 7.31 -10.06
N ARG A 126 -12.62 6.69 -9.96
CA ARG A 126 -13.38 6.60 -8.71
C ARG A 126 -12.65 5.77 -7.67
N LEU A 127 -12.12 4.60 -8.03
CA LEU A 127 -11.34 3.77 -7.10
C LEU A 127 -10.13 4.52 -6.54
N VAL A 128 -9.42 5.28 -7.39
CA VAL A 128 -8.30 6.12 -6.93
C VAL A 128 -8.79 7.22 -6.01
N TYR A 129 -9.94 7.82 -6.29
CA TYR A 129 -10.55 8.83 -5.42
C TYR A 129 -10.95 8.24 -4.06
N ASP A 130 -11.63 7.08 -4.05
CA ASP A 130 -12.08 6.40 -2.83
C ASP A 130 -10.88 5.99 -1.95
N PHE A 131 -9.83 5.41 -2.57
CA PHE A 131 -8.57 5.14 -1.89
C PHE A 131 -7.97 6.40 -1.27
N ALA A 132 -7.91 7.50 -2.02
CA ALA A 132 -7.30 8.75 -1.57
C ALA A 132 -8.08 9.41 -0.41
N HIS A 133 -9.39 9.21 -0.37
CA HIS A 133 -10.26 9.76 0.68
C HIS A 133 -10.53 8.76 1.82
N ASN A 134 -9.91 7.59 1.81
CA ASN A 134 -10.04 6.65 2.90
C ASN A 134 -9.55 7.29 4.22
N PRO A 135 -10.38 7.28 5.28
CA PRO A 135 -10.04 7.93 6.56
C PRO A 135 -8.76 7.43 7.21
N ILE A 136 -8.23 6.27 6.81
CA ILE A 136 -6.95 5.75 7.31
C ILE A 136 -5.78 6.69 6.99
N HIS A 137 -5.87 7.46 5.91
CA HIS A 137 -4.84 8.42 5.52
C HIS A 137 -4.90 9.72 6.32
N GLN A 138 -6.01 9.98 7.02
CA GLN A 138 -6.27 11.21 7.75
C GLN A 138 -6.00 11.08 9.25
N ASN A 139 -6.11 9.88 9.82
CA ASN A 139 -6.01 9.67 11.27
C ASN A 139 -4.87 8.72 11.63
N THR A 140 -3.75 9.29 12.09
CA THR A 140 -2.55 8.53 12.47
C THR A 140 -2.62 7.96 13.90
N LYS A 141 -3.65 8.30 14.69
CA LYS A 141 -3.73 7.95 16.12
C LYS A 141 -4.51 6.66 16.39
N VAL A 142 -5.40 6.25 15.48
CA VAL A 142 -6.22 5.05 15.66
C VAL A 142 -6.05 4.18 14.44
N PHE A 143 -5.47 2.99 14.62
CA PHE A 143 -5.39 1.99 13.57
C PHE A 143 -6.72 1.26 13.48
N ASP A 144 -7.50 1.56 12.44
CA ASP A 144 -8.77 0.89 12.14
C ASP A 144 -8.49 -0.22 11.10
N THR A 145 -8.57 -1.46 11.55
CA THR A 145 -8.27 -2.63 10.70
C THR A 145 -9.23 -2.77 9.51
N ASN A 146 -10.49 -2.37 9.67
CA ASN A 146 -11.47 -2.45 8.58
C ASN A 146 -11.15 -1.43 7.50
N ARG A 147 -10.79 -0.21 7.88
CA ARG A 147 -10.38 0.84 6.94
C ARG A 147 -9.06 0.52 6.26
N ALA A 148 -8.15 -0.13 6.99
CA ALA A 148 -6.90 -0.63 6.42
C ALA A 148 -7.17 -1.72 5.37
N ALA A 149 -8.03 -2.67 5.68
CA ALA A 149 -8.43 -3.73 4.76
C ALA A 149 -9.14 -3.18 3.51
N GLN A 150 -10.00 -2.15 3.66
CA GLN A 150 -10.63 -1.45 2.54
C GLN A 150 -9.60 -0.75 1.65
N ALA A 151 -8.61 -0.05 2.23
CA ALA A 151 -7.57 0.61 1.46
C ALA A 151 -6.72 -0.37 0.65
N ILE A 152 -6.48 -1.58 1.16
CA ILE A 152 -5.80 -2.65 0.40
C ILE A 152 -6.68 -3.15 -0.74
N GLU A 153 -7.97 -3.38 -0.49
CA GLU A 153 -8.94 -3.80 -1.50
C GLU A 153 -8.98 -2.78 -2.64
N ASP A 154 -9.07 -1.49 -2.33
CA ASP A 154 -9.05 -0.41 -3.31
C ASP A 154 -7.76 -0.46 -4.17
N LEU A 155 -6.59 -0.63 -3.54
CA LEU A 155 -5.33 -0.76 -4.29
C LEU A 155 -5.28 -1.99 -5.20
N ILE A 156 -5.81 -3.13 -4.75
CA ILE A 156 -5.88 -4.35 -5.56
C ILE A 156 -6.81 -4.12 -6.76
N ASN A 157 -7.96 -3.51 -6.53
CA ASN A 157 -8.94 -3.21 -7.56
C ASN A 157 -8.38 -2.21 -8.59
N ILE A 158 -7.67 -1.16 -8.14
CA ILE A 158 -6.95 -0.22 -9.01
C ILE A 158 -5.92 -0.97 -9.88
N ILE A 159 -5.10 -1.86 -9.28
CA ILE A 159 -4.07 -2.62 -10.01
C ILE A 159 -4.70 -3.50 -11.08
N ASN A 160 -5.77 -4.22 -10.74
CA ASN A 160 -6.44 -5.15 -11.64
C ASN A 160 -7.14 -4.42 -12.79
N LEU A 161 -7.91 -3.38 -12.49
CA LEU A 161 -8.62 -2.63 -13.52
C LEU A 161 -7.65 -1.87 -14.43
N ALA A 162 -6.59 -1.26 -13.88
CA ALA A 162 -5.56 -0.60 -14.68
C ALA A 162 -4.88 -1.60 -15.64
N LYS A 163 -4.62 -2.85 -15.20
CA LYS A 163 -4.07 -3.89 -16.06
C LYS A 163 -5.02 -4.27 -17.20
N ILE A 164 -6.30 -4.42 -16.90
CA ILE A 164 -7.32 -4.74 -17.93
C ILE A 164 -7.41 -3.62 -18.97
N ILE A 165 -7.43 -2.35 -18.54
CA ILE A 165 -7.44 -1.21 -19.47
C ILE A 165 -6.14 -1.19 -20.29
N GLU A 166 -4.98 -1.45 -19.68
CA GLU A 166 -3.69 -1.54 -20.38
C GLU A 166 -3.73 -2.59 -21.49
N ASP A 167 -4.18 -3.81 -21.16
CA ASP A 167 -4.21 -4.96 -22.07
C ASP A 167 -5.18 -4.74 -23.27
N ASN A 168 -6.14 -3.84 -23.14
CA ASN A 168 -7.12 -3.51 -24.19
C ASN A 168 -6.87 -2.14 -24.83
N SER A 169 -5.85 -1.40 -24.41
CA SER A 169 -5.63 -0.01 -24.81
C SER A 169 -5.45 0.21 -26.32
N ASP A 170 -4.98 -0.80 -27.04
CA ASP A 170 -4.81 -0.75 -28.50
C ASP A 170 -6.17 -0.60 -29.24
N ASN A 171 -7.25 -1.06 -28.59
CA ASN A 171 -8.62 -0.93 -29.11
C ASN A 171 -9.30 0.38 -28.71
N TYR A 172 -8.62 1.23 -27.92
CA TYR A 172 -9.21 2.48 -27.47
C TYR A 172 -9.36 3.48 -28.61
N GLN A 173 -10.61 3.88 -28.85
CA GLN A 173 -10.95 4.94 -29.81
C GLN A 173 -11.43 6.16 -29.04
N THR A 174 -10.84 7.30 -29.33
CA THR A 174 -11.31 8.57 -28.77
C THR A 174 -12.77 8.78 -29.19
N PRO A 175 -13.70 8.95 -28.23
CA PRO A 175 -15.09 9.16 -28.58
C PRO A 175 -15.28 10.34 -29.53
N PRO A 176 -16.18 10.28 -30.54
CA PRO A 176 -16.42 11.40 -31.47
C PRO A 176 -16.89 12.65 -30.71
N LYS A 177 -16.52 13.82 -31.19
CA LYS A 177 -16.99 15.08 -30.59
C LYS A 177 -18.50 15.23 -30.78
N PRO A 178 -19.26 15.78 -29.79
CA PRO A 178 -20.67 16.04 -29.94
C PRO A 178 -20.88 16.97 -31.17
N GLY A 179 -21.74 16.56 -32.12
CA GLY A 179 -22.06 17.32 -33.29
C GLY A 179 -21.23 17.05 -34.57
N GLN A 180 -20.42 15.96 -34.59
CA GLN A 180 -19.70 15.48 -35.79
C GLN A 180 -20.27 14.17 -36.36
N THR A 181 -21.55 13.90 -36.17
CA THR A 181 -22.31 12.82 -36.86
C THR A 181 -23.17 13.40 -37.93
#